data_a4a928f751afae03891fff6ba1020651
#
_entry.id   a4a928f751afae03891fff6ba1020651
#
_cell.length_a   1.000
_cell.length_b   1.000
_cell.length_c   1.000
_cell.angle_alpha   90.00
_cell.angle_beta   90.00
_cell.angle_gamma   90.00
#
_symmetry.space_group_name_H-M   'P 1'
#
loop_
_entity.id
_entity.type
_entity.pdbx_description
1 polymer ?
#
loop_
_entity_poly.entity_id
_entity_poly.type
_entity_poly.pdbx_seq_one_letter_code
_entity_poly.pdbx_strand_id
1 'polypeptide(L)'
;MKIFTKNKEKLLRLFFGHPQEQFYIQQIGRLLGKKPGVFQRTLDNLHKEGILLSEYKANAKFFRVNKKYPIYSELKSIIFKSVKITLLPLIFTFTVYASCLYAEEADSKTDLSLSDVINISFGNNKDIQIQEKEIDAAKAGILDATSRFLPNLDFQGSYTHNDKVLAQNIFTGFPNDNKVGLSLTESVYNGGANIANFKQSKVNLKIQEETLRAKKLDIEFEAKRLYYGLLLAYETERIAQELWDQSKAHYEDVKQKFEQGTSSRFDLLQSKVKVSLVIPEVVKAKNSIQLIKAELNKLLNRSVNTPVNVREKMEYALIEIKEDEFLKEAYLNKPEMNLKILGVDLSKWAINIAKAGYRPEINLQADYNYRSDNLANIINEKYKNWNAGIAVSIPIFDGFSSKAKVDAAKARYAQANLAKEDLHDHIAVDIRQACLDLEEAATIINAVKDNIEEAREALRISEISYDNGVGTNLDVLDAQVSLGQIQQDLDIL
;
A
#
# COMPACT_ATOMS: atom_id res chain seq x y z
N MET A 1 -10.20 9.80 -31.41
CA MET A 1 -10.44 9.32 -32.80
C MET A 1 -11.70 8.47 -32.81
N LYS A 2 -12.79 8.87 -33.52
CA LYS A 2 -14.01 8.06 -33.61
C LYS A 2 -13.84 7.01 -34.70
N ILE A 3 -13.54 5.78 -34.29
CA ILE A 3 -13.31 4.65 -35.22
C ILE A 3 -14.61 4.21 -35.94
N PHE A 4 -15.78 4.44 -35.33
CA PHE A 4 -17.09 4.06 -35.85
C PHE A 4 -18.09 5.22 -35.85
N THR A 5 -19.04 5.20 -36.80
CA THR A 5 -20.19 6.12 -36.75
C THR A 5 -21.08 5.80 -35.54
N LYS A 6 -21.77 6.82 -34.99
CA LYS A 6 -22.62 6.67 -33.79
C LYS A 6 -23.61 5.49 -33.85
N ASN A 7 -24.16 5.20 -35.04
CA ASN A 7 -25.11 4.09 -35.23
C ASN A 7 -24.40 2.74 -35.33
N LYS A 8 -23.23 2.65 -35.99
CA LYS A 8 -22.41 1.43 -36.10
C LYS A 8 -21.92 1.02 -34.72
N GLU A 9 -21.47 1.96 -33.91
CA GLU A 9 -21.03 1.72 -32.55
C GLU A 9 -22.14 1.19 -31.63
N LYS A 10 -23.35 1.78 -31.67
CA LYS A 10 -24.49 1.30 -30.87
C LYS A 10 -24.91 -0.11 -31.24
N LEU A 11 -24.91 -0.45 -32.52
CA LEU A 11 -25.22 -1.80 -32.98
C LEU A 11 -24.16 -2.82 -32.55
N LEU A 12 -22.89 -2.49 -32.73
CA LEU A 12 -21.80 -3.38 -32.32
C LEU A 12 -21.85 -3.64 -30.79
N ARG A 13 -22.13 -2.62 -30.00
CA ARG A 13 -22.31 -2.78 -28.55
C ARG A 13 -23.47 -3.71 -28.19
N LEU A 14 -24.61 -3.59 -28.87
CA LEU A 14 -25.74 -4.46 -28.65
C LEU A 14 -25.42 -5.93 -28.96
N PHE A 15 -24.84 -6.19 -30.13
CA PHE A 15 -24.59 -7.57 -30.58
C PHE A 15 -23.41 -8.23 -29.84
N PHE A 16 -22.36 -7.50 -29.51
CA PHE A 16 -21.21 -8.04 -28.78
C PHE A 16 -21.47 -8.13 -27.27
N GLY A 17 -22.45 -7.37 -26.74
CA GLY A 17 -22.94 -7.49 -25.36
C GLY A 17 -23.84 -8.72 -25.16
N HIS A 18 -24.57 -9.12 -26.21
CA HIS A 18 -25.52 -10.25 -26.19
C HIS A 18 -25.14 -11.31 -27.25
N PRO A 19 -24.00 -11.99 -27.15
CA PRO A 19 -23.44 -12.81 -28.23
C PRO A 19 -24.18 -14.12 -28.50
N GLN A 20 -25.19 -14.48 -27.68
CA GLN A 20 -26.02 -15.64 -27.84
C GLN A 20 -27.43 -15.29 -28.43
N GLU A 21 -27.78 -14.02 -28.44
CA GLU A 21 -29.08 -13.53 -28.80
C GLU A 21 -29.18 -13.15 -30.28
N GLN A 22 -30.41 -13.20 -30.82
CA GLN A 22 -30.73 -12.78 -32.18
C GLN A 22 -31.73 -11.63 -32.10
N PHE A 23 -31.51 -10.59 -32.88
CA PHE A 23 -32.35 -9.39 -32.88
C PHE A 23 -32.85 -9.08 -34.27
N TYR A 24 -34.14 -8.74 -34.40
CA TYR A 24 -34.70 -8.21 -35.65
C TYR A 24 -34.84 -6.69 -35.58
N ILE A 25 -34.97 -6.04 -36.74
CA ILE A 25 -34.78 -4.58 -36.85
C ILE A 25 -35.76 -3.76 -35.96
N GLN A 26 -37.00 -4.20 -35.76
CA GLN A 26 -37.94 -3.50 -34.87
C GLN A 26 -37.54 -3.61 -33.41
N GLN A 27 -37.02 -4.78 -32.99
CA GLN A 27 -36.52 -5.00 -31.64
C GLN A 27 -35.28 -4.13 -31.39
N ILE A 28 -34.34 -4.05 -32.33
CA ILE A 28 -33.17 -3.18 -32.28
C ILE A 28 -33.61 -1.72 -32.15
N GLY A 29 -34.64 -1.29 -32.92
CA GLY A 29 -35.19 0.06 -32.82
C GLY A 29 -35.68 0.41 -31.41
N ARG A 30 -36.41 -0.53 -30.77
CA ARG A 30 -36.92 -0.36 -29.39
C ARG A 30 -35.81 -0.33 -28.39
N LEU A 31 -34.84 -1.25 -28.46
CA LEU A 31 -33.69 -1.33 -27.51
C LEU A 31 -32.77 -0.11 -27.57
N LEU A 32 -32.62 0.47 -28.78
CA LEU A 32 -31.72 1.61 -28.98
C LEU A 32 -32.44 2.97 -29.03
N GLY A 33 -33.78 3.00 -28.80
CA GLY A 33 -34.58 4.21 -28.72
C GLY A 33 -34.63 5.02 -30.03
N LYS A 34 -34.63 4.35 -31.22
CA LYS A 34 -34.66 5.00 -32.53
C LYS A 34 -35.59 4.24 -33.50
N LYS A 35 -36.08 4.96 -34.52
CA LYS A 35 -36.89 4.34 -35.61
C LYS A 35 -36.08 3.24 -36.29
N PRO A 36 -36.69 2.04 -36.58
CA PRO A 36 -35.98 0.88 -37.12
C PRO A 36 -35.20 1.15 -38.41
N GLY A 37 -35.76 1.94 -39.33
CA GLY A 37 -35.11 2.28 -40.61
C GLY A 37 -33.76 2.96 -40.50
N VAL A 38 -33.46 3.62 -39.37
CA VAL A 38 -32.14 4.27 -39.12
C VAL A 38 -31.00 3.25 -39.08
N PHE A 39 -31.29 2.02 -38.74
CA PHE A 39 -30.28 0.96 -38.58
C PHE A 39 -30.17 0.03 -39.79
N GLN A 40 -31.14 0.05 -40.71
CA GLN A 40 -31.22 -0.87 -41.86
C GLN A 40 -29.90 -0.92 -42.64
N ARG A 41 -29.47 0.22 -43.16
CA ARG A 41 -28.25 0.31 -43.98
C ARG A 41 -26.98 -0.13 -43.20
N THR A 42 -26.94 0.15 -41.93
CA THR A 42 -25.77 -0.22 -41.09
C THR A 42 -25.75 -1.71 -40.78
N LEU A 43 -26.91 -2.33 -40.55
CA LEU A 43 -27.05 -3.78 -40.38
C LEU A 43 -26.70 -4.56 -41.66
N ASP A 44 -27.14 -4.09 -42.83
CA ASP A 44 -26.80 -4.70 -44.10
C ASP A 44 -25.30 -4.60 -44.41
N ASN A 45 -24.65 -3.47 -44.04
CA ASN A 45 -23.21 -3.32 -44.20
C ASN A 45 -22.43 -4.25 -43.25
N LEU A 46 -22.84 -4.34 -41.96
CA LEU A 46 -22.20 -5.24 -40.99
C LEU A 46 -22.36 -6.71 -41.37
N HIS A 47 -23.48 -7.05 -42.05
CA HIS A 47 -23.70 -8.38 -42.58
C HIS A 47 -22.81 -8.65 -43.80
N LYS A 48 -22.67 -7.69 -44.73
CA LYS A 48 -21.74 -7.78 -45.88
C LYS A 48 -20.28 -7.86 -45.43
N GLU A 49 -19.91 -7.14 -44.40
CA GLU A 49 -18.60 -7.21 -43.76
C GLU A 49 -18.34 -8.54 -43.04
N GLY A 50 -19.33 -9.42 -42.91
CA GLY A 50 -19.24 -10.72 -42.19
C GLY A 50 -19.21 -10.64 -40.69
N ILE A 51 -19.39 -9.46 -40.10
CA ILE A 51 -19.42 -9.24 -38.63
C ILE A 51 -20.71 -9.77 -38.02
N LEU A 52 -21.83 -9.63 -38.75
CA LEU A 52 -23.12 -10.18 -38.37
C LEU A 52 -23.54 -11.29 -39.33
N LEU A 53 -24.18 -12.32 -38.82
CA LEU A 53 -24.92 -13.33 -39.58
C LEU A 53 -26.39 -12.99 -39.60
N SER A 54 -27.09 -13.26 -40.69
CA SER A 54 -28.54 -13.05 -40.77
C SER A 54 -29.26 -14.32 -41.15
N GLU A 55 -30.45 -14.49 -40.60
CA GLU A 55 -31.37 -15.62 -40.84
C GLU A 55 -32.81 -15.09 -40.92
N TYR A 56 -33.61 -15.64 -41.85
CA TYR A 56 -35.02 -15.30 -41.94
C TYR A 56 -35.85 -16.29 -41.11
N LYS A 57 -36.65 -15.76 -40.18
CA LYS A 57 -37.62 -16.54 -39.38
C LYS A 57 -38.98 -15.84 -39.40
N ALA A 58 -40.03 -16.56 -39.75
CA ALA A 58 -41.42 -16.05 -39.76
C ALA A 58 -41.55 -14.63 -40.34
N ASN A 59 -41.12 -14.42 -41.60
CA ASN A 59 -41.12 -13.14 -42.33
C ASN A 59 -40.30 -11.99 -41.74
N ALA A 60 -39.46 -12.22 -40.74
CA ALA A 60 -38.55 -11.23 -40.20
C ALA A 60 -37.08 -11.66 -40.34
N LYS A 61 -36.20 -10.70 -40.69
CA LYS A 61 -34.75 -10.93 -40.81
C LYS A 61 -34.12 -10.69 -39.44
N PHE A 62 -33.55 -11.74 -38.84
CA PHE A 62 -32.84 -11.72 -37.59
C PHE A 62 -31.33 -11.62 -37.84
N PHE A 63 -30.65 -10.88 -36.97
CA PHE A 63 -29.22 -10.71 -37.00
C PHE A 63 -28.62 -11.23 -35.70
N ARG A 64 -27.43 -11.86 -35.80
CA ARG A 64 -26.59 -12.26 -34.65
C ARG A 64 -25.13 -11.98 -34.93
N VAL A 65 -24.31 -11.86 -33.89
CA VAL A 65 -22.87 -11.69 -34.05
C VAL A 65 -22.22 -12.96 -34.60
N ASN A 66 -21.27 -12.79 -35.51
CA ASN A 66 -20.48 -13.89 -36.06
C ASN A 66 -19.28 -14.17 -35.14
N LYS A 67 -19.33 -15.18 -34.28
CA LYS A 67 -18.24 -15.58 -33.37
C LYS A 67 -17.02 -16.14 -34.11
N LYS A 68 -17.15 -16.56 -35.38
CA LYS A 68 -16.06 -17.07 -36.22
C LYS A 68 -15.42 -15.96 -37.06
N TYR A 69 -15.80 -14.69 -36.84
CA TYR A 69 -15.16 -13.56 -37.51
C TYR A 69 -13.68 -13.44 -37.12
N PRO A 70 -12.72 -13.30 -38.05
CA PRO A 70 -11.29 -13.44 -37.78
C PRO A 70 -10.74 -12.55 -36.65
N ILE A 71 -11.32 -11.35 -36.49
CA ILE A 71 -10.90 -10.37 -35.45
C ILE A 71 -12.03 -10.15 -34.42
N TYR A 72 -12.81 -11.20 -34.10
CA TYR A 72 -13.91 -11.10 -33.14
C TYR A 72 -13.48 -10.65 -31.74
N SER A 73 -12.39 -11.22 -31.23
CA SER A 73 -11.84 -10.93 -29.91
C SER A 73 -11.32 -9.50 -29.77
N GLU A 74 -10.62 -9.04 -30.80
CA GLU A 74 -10.05 -7.70 -30.87
C GLU A 74 -11.15 -6.64 -30.99
N LEU A 75 -12.14 -6.90 -31.87
CA LEU A 75 -13.28 -6.00 -32.04
C LEU A 75 -14.11 -5.89 -30.76
N LYS A 76 -14.33 -7.00 -30.07
CA LYS A 76 -14.97 -7.03 -28.75
C LYS A 76 -14.20 -6.23 -27.72
N SER A 77 -12.88 -6.40 -27.66
CA SER A 77 -12.00 -5.65 -26.78
C SER A 77 -12.05 -4.13 -27.02
N ILE A 78 -12.01 -3.70 -28.30
CA ILE A 78 -12.10 -2.29 -28.69
C ILE A 78 -13.46 -1.68 -28.31
N ILE A 79 -14.56 -2.39 -28.57
CA ILE A 79 -15.93 -1.93 -28.28
C ILE A 79 -16.15 -1.77 -26.78
N PHE A 80 -15.63 -2.68 -25.94
CA PHE A 80 -15.82 -2.65 -24.50
C PHE A 80 -14.76 -1.82 -23.76
N LYS A 81 -13.55 -1.66 -24.27
CA LYS A 81 -12.59 -0.68 -23.74
C LYS A 81 -13.09 0.76 -23.83
N SER A 82 -13.87 1.10 -24.86
CA SER A 82 -14.49 2.43 -24.97
C SER A 82 -15.66 2.64 -24.00
N VAL A 83 -16.24 1.57 -23.43
CA VAL A 83 -17.29 1.61 -22.37
C VAL A 83 -16.69 1.84 -20.98
N LYS A 84 -15.49 1.33 -20.70
CA LYS A 84 -14.85 1.57 -19.40
C LYS A 84 -14.61 3.04 -19.10
N ILE A 85 -14.49 3.89 -20.14
CA ILE A 85 -14.29 5.34 -19.96
C ILE A 85 -15.60 6.09 -19.68
N THR A 86 -16.78 5.55 -20.10
CA THR A 86 -18.09 6.22 -19.92
C THR A 86 -18.95 5.62 -18.80
N LEU A 87 -18.66 4.41 -18.34
CA LEU A 87 -19.38 3.77 -17.22
C LEU A 87 -18.61 3.84 -15.88
N LEU A 88 -17.33 4.27 -15.90
CA LEU A 88 -16.56 4.46 -14.68
C LEU A 88 -17.24 5.39 -13.66
N PRO A 89 -17.90 6.51 -14.02
CA PRO A 89 -18.58 7.31 -13.00
C PRO A 89 -19.84 6.66 -12.43
N LEU A 90 -20.55 5.77 -13.14
CA LEU A 90 -21.77 5.17 -12.62
C LEU A 90 -21.52 3.89 -11.79
N ILE A 91 -20.49 3.11 -12.11
CA ILE A 91 -20.08 1.95 -11.31
C ILE A 91 -19.24 2.42 -10.11
N PHE A 92 -18.46 3.50 -10.30
CA PHE A 92 -17.72 4.13 -9.20
C PHE A 92 -18.64 4.81 -8.19
N THR A 93 -19.76 5.42 -8.63
CA THR A 93 -20.77 5.95 -7.70
C THR A 93 -21.53 4.83 -6.98
N PHE A 94 -21.80 3.68 -7.61
CA PHE A 94 -22.50 2.58 -6.93
C PHE A 94 -21.57 1.77 -6.01
N THR A 95 -20.29 1.57 -6.37
CA THR A 95 -19.29 0.92 -5.49
C THR A 95 -18.81 1.88 -4.40
N VAL A 96 -18.73 3.19 -4.65
CA VAL A 96 -18.45 4.20 -3.62
C VAL A 96 -19.66 4.35 -2.69
N TYR A 97 -20.91 4.30 -3.19
CA TYR A 97 -22.10 4.28 -2.34
C TYR A 97 -22.22 2.98 -1.52
N ALA A 98 -21.90 1.82 -2.09
CA ALA A 98 -21.88 0.56 -1.34
C ALA A 98 -20.72 0.51 -0.33
N SER A 99 -19.53 1.02 -0.68
CA SER A 99 -18.41 1.12 0.25
C SER A 99 -18.59 2.24 1.29
N CYS A 100 -19.30 3.34 0.96
CA CYS A 100 -19.71 4.33 1.96
C CYS A 100 -20.78 3.77 2.92
N LEU A 101 -21.76 2.99 2.45
CA LEU A 101 -22.74 2.36 3.35
C LEU A 101 -22.10 1.28 4.24
N TYR A 102 -21.12 0.50 3.73
CA TYR A 102 -20.35 -0.43 4.56
C TYR A 102 -19.34 0.27 5.48
N ALA A 103 -18.77 1.41 5.05
CA ALA A 103 -17.88 2.22 5.89
C ALA A 103 -18.66 2.98 6.98
N GLU A 104 -19.91 3.40 6.72
CA GLU A 104 -20.75 4.10 7.69
C GLU A 104 -21.28 3.15 8.79
N GLU A 105 -21.57 1.86 8.47
CA GLU A 105 -21.92 0.85 9.49
C GLU A 105 -20.71 0.38 10.30
N ALA A 106 -19.52 0.28 9.71
CA ALA A 106 -18.29 -0.06 10.42
C ALA A 106 -17.80 1.11 11.31
N ASP A 107 -18.10 2.35 10.95
CA ASP A 107 -17.71 3.54 11.70
C ASP A 107 -18.58 3.82 12.92
N SER A 108 -19.77 3.19 13.02
CA SER A 108 -20.70 3.33 14.14
C SER A 108 -20.47 2.33 15.29
N LYS A 109 -19.65 1.28 15.11
CA LYS A 109 -19.31 0.35 16.19
C LYS A 109 -18.35 1.03 17.17
N THR A 110 -18.85 1.32 18.37
CA THR A 110 -18.02 1.82 19.48
C THR A 110 -17.21 0.72 20.12
N ASP A 111 -17.72 -0.53 20.15
CA ASP A 111 -17.05 -1.68 20.74
C ASP A 111 -16.44 -2.56 19.65
N LEU A 112 -15.13 -2.60 19.57
CA LEU A 112 -14.36 -3.33 18.56
C LEU A 112 -13.72 -4.59 19.15
N SER A 113 -13.76 -5.69 18.38
CA SER A 113 -12.90 -6.85 18.58
C SER A 113 -11.53 -6.63 17.95
N LEU A 114 -10.53 -7.43 18.32
CA LEU A 114 -9.21 -7.37 17.68
C LEU A 114 -9.29 -7.58 16.17
N SER A 115 -10.13 -8.52 15.72
CA SER A 115 -10.36 -8.77 14.30
C SER A 115 -11.02 -7.59 13.57
N ASP A 116 -11.95 -6.86 14.24
CA ASP A 116 -12.54 -5.64 13.67
C ASP A 116 -11.46 -4.56 13.48
N VAL A 117 -10.59 -4.35 14.48
CA VAL A 117 -9.49 -3.37 14.42
C VAL A 117 -8.55 -3.68 13.25
N ILE A 118 -8.12 -4.94 13.09
CA ILE A 118 -7.22 -5.35 12.00
C ILE A 118 -7.89 -5.14 10.64
N ASN A 119 -9.13 -5.58 10.47
CA ASN A 119 -9.85 -5.47 9.19
C ASN A 119 -10.10 -4.01 8.78
N ILE A 120 -10.52 -3.15 9.73
CA ILE A 120 -10.73 -1.72 9.48
C ILE A 120 -9.40 -1.05 9.14
N SER A 121 -8.32 -1.38 9.86
CA SER A 121 -6.98 -0.86 9.57
C SER A 121 -6.54 -1.21 8.16
N PHE A 122 -6.70 -2.47 7.72
CA PHE A 122 -6.33 -2.88 6.36
C PHE A 122 -7.14 -2.17 5.28
N GLY A 123 -8.42 -1.87 5.53
CA GLY A 123 -9.27 -1.17 4.57
C GLY A 123 -8.99 0.33 4.47
N ASN A 124 -8.67 0.98 5.57
CA ASN A 124 -8.69 2.44 5.67
C ASN A 124 -7.32 3.09 5.89
N ASN A 125 -6.30 2.33 6.29
CA ASN A 125 -5.00 2.89 6.65
C ASN A 125 -4.31 3.59 5.48
N LYS A 126 -3.82 4.81 5.71
CA LYS A 126 -3.19 5.65 4.69
C LYS A 126 -1.86 5.09 4.18
N ASP A 127 -1.10 4.40 5.03
CA ASP A 127 0.21 3.84 4.62
C ASP A 127 0.02 2.69 3.63
N ILE A 128 -1.05 1.90 3.77
CA ILE A 128 -1.45 0.88 2.78
C ILE A 128 -1.84 1.55 1.47
N GLN A 129 -2.70 2.58 1.52
CA GLN A 129 -3.15 3.30 0.32
C GLN A 129 -1.98 3.98 -0.42
N ILE A 130 -1.03 4.56 0.32
CA ILE A 130 0.20 5.13 -0.25
C ILE A 130 1.00 4.04 -0.97
N GLN A 131 1.22 2.89 -0.32
CA GLN A 131 1.98 1.80 -0.91
C GLN A 131 1.28 1.18 -2.14
N GLU A 132 -0.06 1.14 -2.16
CA GLU A 132 -0.81 0.74 -3.36
C GLU A 132 -0.57 1.71 -4.53
N LYS A 133 -0.41 3.01 -4.26
CA LYS A 133 -0.04 3.99 -5.31
C LYS A 133 1.39 3.82 -5.80
N GLU A 134 2.32 3.41 -4.93
CA GLU A 134 3.68 3.04 -5.34
C GLU A 134 3.69 1.79 -6.25
N ILE A 135 2.81 0.81 -6.01
CA ILE A 135 2.61 -0.32 -6.93
C ILE A 135 2.07 0.16 -8.29
N ASP A 136 1.10 1.09 -8.30
CA ASP A 136 0.60 1.66 -9.55
C ASP A 136 1.72 2.43 -10.30
N ALA A 137 2.56 3.17 -9.60
CA ALA A 137 3.74 3.84 -10.16
C ALA A 137 4.76 2.83 -10.72
N ALA A 138 5.02 1.72 -10.01
CA ALA A 138 5.92 0.67 -10.48
C ALA A 138 5.37 -0.05 -11.73
N LYS A 139 4.05 -0.25 -11.83
CA LYS A 139 3.39 -0.76 -13.06
C LYS A 139 3.57 0.19 -14.24
N ALA A 140 3.44 1.51 -14.02
CA ALA A 140 3.73 2.52 -15.02
C ALA A 140 5.21 2.51 -15.43
N GLY A 141 6.13 2.25 -14.49
CA GLY A 141 7.55 2.05 -14.75
C GLY A 141 7.86 0.84 -15.67
N ILE A 142 7.07 -0.24 -15.61
CA ILE A 142 7.18 -1.35 -16.57
C ILE A 142 6.73 -0.89 -17.98
N LEU A 143 5.68 -0.06 -18.05
CA LEU A 143 5.23 0.50 -19.33
C LEU A 143 6.29 1.41 -19.94
N ASP A 144 6.92 2.28 -19.12
CA ASP A 144 8.07 3.11 -19.56
C ASP A 144 9.23 2.25 -20.08
N ALA A 145 9.61 1.20 -19.33
CA ALA A 145 10.66 0.30 -19.78
C ALA A 145 10.29 -0.47 -21.06
N THR A 146 9.00 -0.73 -21.28
CA THR A 146 8.49 -1.37 -22.50
C THR A 146 8.49 -0.39 -23.68
N SER A 147 8.22 0.90 -23.45
CA SER A 147 8.22 1.93 -24.49
C SER A 147 9.58 2.07 -25.18
N ARG A 148 10.67 1.73 -24.49
CA ARG A 148 12.03 1.73 -25.04
C ARG A 148 12.29 0.67 -26.14
N PHE A 149 11.34 -0.25 -26.35
CA PHE A 149 11.33 -1.21 -27.46
C PHE A 149 10.41 -0.78 -28.62
N LEU A 150 9.81 0.40 -28.52
CA LEU A 150 8.88 0.92 -29.50
C LEU A 150 9.49 2.16 -30.19
N PRO A 151 9.18 2.39 -31.46
CA PRO A 151 9.63 3.59 -32.14
C PRO A 151 9.03 4.84 -31.49
N ASN A 152 9.85 5.89 -31.36
CA ASN A 152 9.42 7.22 -30.96
C ASN A 152 9.15 8.06 -32.25
N LEU A 153 8.01 8.71 -32.30
CA LEU A 153 7.61 9.58 -33.40
C LEU A 153 7.46 11.01 -32.91
N ASP A 154 8.37 11.87 -33.34
CA ASP A 154 8.41 13.27 -32.96
C ASP A 154 8.00 14.17 -34.13
N PHE A 155 7.21 15.20 -33.85
CA PHE A 155 7.03 16.33 -34.75
C PHE A 155 8.02 17.43 -34.34
N GLN A 156 8.82 17.87 -35.31
CA GLN A 156 9.85 18.87 -35.12
C GLN A 156 9.61 20.08 -36.02
N GLY A 157 9.73 21.28 -35.45
CA GLY A 157 9.72 22.54 -36.20
C GLY A 157 10.89 23.39 -35.72
N SER A 158 11.68 23.92 -36.67
CA SER A 158 12.76 24.84 -36.35
C SER A 158 12.80 25.99 -37.33
N TYR A 159 13.16 27.18 -36.83
CA TYR A 159 13.52 28.34 -37.61
C TYR A 159 14.92 28.79 -37.19
N THR A 160 15.84 28.89 -38.15
CA THR A 160 17.19 29.37 -37.91
C THR A 160 17.48 30.53 -38.88
N HIS A 161 17.90 31.66 -38.36
CA HIS A 161 18.41 32.77 -39.14
C HIS A 161 19.94 32.69 -39.20
N ASN A 162 20.47 32.54 -40.39
CA ASN A 162 21.91 32.45 -40.65
C ASN A 162 22.47 33.80 -41.14
N ASP A 163 23.68 34.13 -40.70
CA ASP A 163 24.40 35.28 -41.28
C ASP A 163 24.62 35.08 -42.77
N LYS A 164 24.73 36.18 -43.51
CA LYS A 164 24.93 36.20 -44.97
C LYS A 164 26.14 35.39 -45.42
N VAL A 165 27.21 35.34 -44.63
CA VAL A 165 28.43 34.57 -44.94
C VAL A 165 28.16 33.06 -44.88
N LEU A 166 27.36 32.59 -43.92
CA LEU A 166 26.94 31.19 -43.82
C LEU A 166 25.90 30.80 -44.87
N ALA A 167 25.03 31.74 -45.25
CA ALA A 167 24.00 31.54 -46.28
C ALA A 167 24.56 31.37 -47.69
N GLN A 168 25.75 31.88 -47.96
CA GLN A 168 26.45 31.73 -49.26
C GLN A 168 27.23 30.41 -49.37
N ASN A 169 27.36 29.65 -48.28
CA ASN A 169 28.01 28.35 -48.33
C ASN A 169 27.09 27.31 -48.96
N ILE A 170 27.58 26.59 -49.96
CA ILE A 170 26.89 25.59 -50.78
C ILE A 170 26.21 24.47 -49.92
N PHE A 171 26.68 24.31 -48.67
CA PHE A 171 26.20 23.26 -47.77
C PHE A 171 25.10 23.71 -46.78
N THR A 172 24.89 25.00 -46.53
CA THR A 172 23.90 25.49 -45.53
C THR A 172 22.68 26.21 -46.12
N GLY A 173 22.77 26.69 -47.34
CA GLY A 173 21.71 26.92 -48.34
C GLY A 173 20.76 28.09 -48.12
N PHE A 174 20.39 28.53 -46.93
CA PHE A 174 19.32 29.55 -46.73
C PHE A 174 19.64 30.55 -45.63
N PRO A 175 19.42 31.88 -45.87
CA PRO A 175 19.48 32.91 -44.82
C PRO A 175 18.45 32.65 -43.72
N ASN A 176 17.24 32.24 -44.11
CA ASN A 176 16.21 31.78 -43.19
C ASN A 176 15.99 30.29 -43.44
N ASP A 177 16.34 29.46 -42.47
CA ASP A 177 16.21 28.03 -42.59
C ASP A 177 15.01 27.57 -41.76
N ASN A 178 13.90 27.34 -42.44
CA ASN A 178 12.67 26.80 -41.83
C ASN A 178 12.64 25.28 -42.09
N LYS A 179 12.54 24.50 -41.05
CA LYS A 179 12.40 23.06 -41.14
C LYS A 179 11.16 22.61 -40.35
N VAL A 180 10.30 21.81 -40.98
CA VAL A 180 9.15 21.17 -40.32
C VAL A 180 9.11 19.72 -40.78
N GLY A 181 8.91 18.80 -39.84
CA GLY A 181 8.87 17.39 -40.22
C GLY A 181 8.55 16.44 -39.09
N LEU A 182 8.52 15.18 -39.47
CA LEU A 182 8.37 14.04 -38.55
C LEU A 182 9.70 13.29 -38.49
N SER A 183 10.11 12.92 -37.30
CA SER A 183 11.27 12.07 -37.04
C SER A 183 10.82 10.82 -36.29
N LEU A 184 11.14 9.67 -36.85
CA LEU A 184 10.93 8.37 -36.21
C LEU A 184 12.29 7.82 -35.80
N THR A 185 12.44 7.51 -34.52
CA THR A 185 13.66 6.91 -33.97
C THR A 185 13.31 5.64 -33.19
N GLU A 186 14.11 4.60 -33.38
CA GLU A 186 13.97 3.35 -32.64
C GLU A 186 15.34 2.79 -32.27
N SER A 187 15.53 2.46 -31.00
CA SER A 187 16.71 1.76 -30.51
C SER A 187 16.51 0.24 -30.63
N VAL A 188 16.91 -0.31 -31.79
CA VAL A 188 16.76 -1.74 -32.08
C VAL A 188 17.61 -2.58 -31.16
N TYR A 189 18.80 -2.11 -30.80
CA TYR A 189 19.70 -2.77 -29.86
C TYR A 189 20.63 -1.74 -29.20
N ASN A 190 20.70 -1.78 -27.89
CA ASN A 190 21.55 -0.90 -27.07
C ASN A 190 22.40 -1.70 -26.08
N GLY A 191 23.15 -2.67 -26.59
CA GLY A 191 23.99 -3.51 -25.74
C GLY A 191 23.22 -4.42 -24.78
N GLY A 192 21.90 -4.52 -24.90
CA GLY A 192 21.03 -5.26 -23.99
C GLY A 192 20.55 -4.45 -22.79
N ALA A 193 20.83 -3.13 -22.73
CA ALA A 193 20.37 -2.25 -21.63
C ALA A 193 18.85 -2.21 -21.51
N ASN A 194 18.10 -2.14 -22.64
CA ASN A 194 16.63 -2.13 -22.60
C ASN A 194 16.07 -3.39 -21.96
N ILE A 195 16.63 -4.57 -22.31
CA ILE A 195 16.22 -5.86 -21.71
C ILE A 195 16.50 -5.86 -20.20
N ALA A 196 17.68 -5.38 -19.79
CA ALA A 196 18.07 -5.35 -18.38
C ALA A 196 17.21 -4.34 -17.59
N ASN A 197 16.93 -3.16 -18.14
CA ASN A 197 16.01 -2.17 -17.56
C ASN A 197 14.59 -2.73 -17.40
N PHE A 198 14.06 -3.41 -18.41
CA PHE A 198 12.75 -4.06 -18.34
C PHE A 198 12.70 -5.14 -17.24
N LYS A 199 13.75 -5.97 -17.11
CA LYS A 199 13.84 -6.96 -16.04
C LYS A 199 13.93 -6.28 -14.67
N GLN A 200 14.71 -5.20 -14.56
CA GLN A 200 14.85 -4.40 -13.35
C GLN A 200 13.51 -3.78 -12.93
N SER A 201 12.72 -3.23 -13.88
CA SER A 201 11.39 -2.68 -13.60
C SER A 201 10.42 -3.76 -13.09
N LYS A 202 10.51 -4.99 -13.61
CA LYS A 202 9.73 -6.13 -13.08
C LYS A 202 10.13 -6.53 -11.66
N VAL A 203 11.43 -6.50 -11.35
CA VAL A 203 11.90 -6.75 -9.98
C VAL A 203 11.44 -5.63 -9.06
N ASN A 204 11.49 -4.37 -9.52
CA ASN A 204 10.98 -3.24 -8.75
C ASN A 204 9.48 -3.36 -8.41
N LEU A 205 8.64 -3.81 -9.36
CA LEU A 205 7.24 -4.09 -9.05
C LEU A 205 7.11 -5.13 -7.92
N LYS A 206 7.87 -6.23 -7.97
CA LYS A 206 7.86 -7.24 -6.89
C LYS A 206 8.32 -6.66 -5.54
N ILE A 207 9.30 -5.75 -5.56
CA ILE A 207 9.74 -5.04 -4.36
C ILE A 207 8.58 -4.22 -3.77
N GLN A 208 7.81 -3.49 -4.59
CA GLN A 208 6.67 -2.72 -4.09
C GLN A 208 5.54 -3.62 -3.57
N GLU A 209 5.28 -4.76 -4.20
CA GLU A 209 4.30 -5.76 -3.74
C GLU A 209 4.72 -6.37 -2.39
N GLU A 210 6.00 -6.72 -2.23
CA GLU A 210 6.52 -7.28 -0.96
C GLU A 210 6.60 -6.20 0.13
N THR A 211 6.86 -4.93 -0.22
CA THR A 211 6.79 -3.80 0.70
C THR A 211 5.35 -3.59 1.21
N LEU A 212 4.34 -3.79 0.35
CA LEU A 212 2.94 -3.76 0.80
C LEU A 212 2.64 -4.88 1.80
N ARG A 213 3.21 -6.07 1.58
CA ARG A 213 3.07 -7.18 2.51
C ARG A 213 3.73 -6.88 3.86
N ALA A 214 4.94 -6.31 3.86
CA ALA A 214 5.61 -5.85 5.07
C ALA A 214 4.77 -4.81 5.83
N LYS A 215 4.27 -3.79 5.12
CA LYS A 215 3.39 -2.75 5.70
C LYS A 215 2.13 -3.33 6.34
N LYS A 216 1.52 -4.35 5.73
CA LYS A 216 0.35 -5.01 6.33
C LYS A 216 0.70 -5.72 7.63
N LEU A 217 1.84 -6.40 7.70
CA LEU A 217 2.29 -7.05 8.93
C LEU A 217 2.63 -6.02 10.03
N ASP A 218 3.28 -4.90 9.67
CA ASP A 218 3.55 -3.80 10.61
C ASP A 218 2.25 -3.22 11.19
N ILE A 219 1.24 -3.00 10.33
CA ILE A 219 -0.06 -2.47 10.75
C ILE A 219 -0.82 -3.48 11.61
N GLU A 220 -0.75 -4.78 11.28
CA GLU A 220 -1.34 -5.84 12.11
C GLU A 220 -0.69 -5.90 13.48
N PHE A 221 0.64 -5.82 13.53
CA PHE A 221 1.38 -5.77 14.79
C PHE A 221 0.99 -4.55 15.62
N GLU A 222 0.96 -3.37 14.99
CA GLU A 222 0.60 -2.13 15.66
C GLU A 222 -0.87 -2.14 16.14
N ALA A 223 -1.78 -2.75 15.39
CA ALA A 223 -3.16 -2.96 15.79
C ALA A 223 -3.26 -3.83 17.06
N LYS A 224 -2.51 -4.94 17.08
CA LYS A 224 -2.43 -5.83 18.26
C LYS A 224 -1.84 -5.08 19.45
N ARG A 225 -0.73 -4.37 19.26
CA ARG A 225 -0.06 -3.60 20.31
C ARG A 225 -0.98 -2.55 20.94
N LEU A 226 -1.68 -1.77 20.12
CA LEU A 226 -2.62 -0.75 20.61
C LEU A 226 -3.86 -1.37 21.26
N TYR A 227 -4.35 -2.49 20.72
CA TYR A 227 -5.51 -3.19 21.28
C TYR A 227 -5.22 -3.72 22.68
N TYR A 228 -4.15 -4.51 22.83
CA TYR A 228 -3.75 -5.04 24.13
C TYR A 228 -3.25 -3.93 25.07
N GLY A 229 -2.58 -2.91 24.54
CA GLY A 229 -2.20 -1.73 25.32
C GLY A 229 -3.40 -0.96 25.89
N LEU A 230 -4.54 -0.93 25.19
CA LEU A 230 -5.78 -0.34 25.70
C LEU A 230 -6.41 -1.20 26.80
N LEU A 231 -6.37 -2.52 26.67
CA LEU A 231 -6.82 -3.45 27.73
C LEU A 231 -5.97 -3.28 28.98
N LEU A 232 -4.64 -3.24 28.84
CA LEU A 232 -3.70 -2.98 29.93
C LEU A 232 -3.99 -1.63 30.62
N ALA A 233 -4.23 -0.57 29.83
CA ALA A 233 -4.52 0.75 30.38
C ALA A 233 -5.83 0.78 31.20
N TYR A 234 -6.84 -0.01 30.81
CA TYR A 234 -8.07 -0.16 31.60
C TYR A 234 -7.81 -0.90 32.92
N GLU A 235 -7.00 -1.97 32.89
CA GLU A 235 -6.66 -2.70 34.14
C GLU A 235 -5.81 -1.82 35.06
N THR A 236 -4.85 -1.07 34.52
CA THR A 236 -4.07 -0.10 35.30
C THR A 236 -4.95 0.98 35.93
N GLU A 237 -5.97 1.50 35.20
CA GLU A 237 -6.94 2.45 35.78
C GLU A 237 -7.74 1.79 36.91
N ARG A 238 -8.22 0.56 36.72
CA ARG A 238 -9.00 -0.18 37.71
C ARG A 238 -8.20 -0.35 39.00
N ILE A 239 -6.94 -0.80 38.92
CA ILE A 239 -6.07 -0.99 40.09
C ILE A 239 -5.78 0.34 40.77
N ALA A 240 -5.45 1.40 40.02
CA ALA A 240 -5.20 2.72 40.59
C ALA A 240 -6.45 3.28 41.29
N GLN A 241 -7.63 3.05 40.73
CA GLN A 241 -8.90 3.46 41.34
C GLN A 241 -9.20 2.64 42.60
N GLU A 242 -9.01 1.32 42.60
CA GLU A 242 -9.16 0.46 43.77
C GLU A 242 -8.22 0.87 44.90
N LEU A 243 -6.94 1.14 44.58
CA LEU A 243 -5.97 1.61 45.57
C LEU A 243 -6.37 2.97 46.17
N TRP A 244 -6.91 3.89 45.35
CA TRP A 244 -7.41 5.17 45.84
C TRP A 244 -8.63 4.98 46.75
N ASP A 245 -9.59 4.12 46.41
CA ASP A 245 -10.77 3.83 47.18
C ASP A 245 -10.41 3.17 48.51
N GLN A 246 -9.47 2.20 48.51
CA GLN A 246 -8.95 1.57 49.74
C GLN A 246 -8.22 2.58 50.63
N SER A 247 -7.32 3.40 50.06
CA SER A 247 -6.60 4.42 50.82
C SER A 247 -7.55 5.45 51.42
N LYS A 248 -8.61 5.81 50.72
CA LYS A 248 -9.64 6.74 51.21
C LYS A 248 -10.48 6.12 52.34
N ALA A 249 -10.88 4.85 52.19
CA ALA A 249 -11.63 4.13 53.24
C ALA A 249 -10.79 4.02 54.51
N HIS A 250 -9.51 3.65 54.39
CA HIS A 250 -8.60 3.59 55.53
C HIS A 250 -8.38 4.97 56.19
N TYR A 251 -8.26 6.05 55.42
CA TYR A 251 -8.19 7.41 55.97
C TYR A 251 -9.43 7.79 56.76
N GLU A 252 -10.63 7.47 56.30
CA GLU A 252 -11.87 7.75 57.05
C GLU A 252 -11.97 6.92 58.35
N ASP A 253 -11.49 5.67 58.35
CA ASP A 253 -11.40 4.85 59.57
C ASP A 253 -10.42 5.44 60.57
N VAL A 254 -9.20 5.78 60.15
CA VAL A 254 -8.19 6.43 61.01
C VAL A 254 -8.71 7.76 61.57
N LYS A 255 -9.47 8.53 60.80
CA LYS A 255 -10.07 9.79 61.21
C LYS A 255 -11.13 9.58 62.30
N GLN A 256 -12.00 8.57 62.16
CA GLN A 256 -12.96 8.22 63.19
C GLN A 256 -12.28 7.79 64.49
N LYS A 257 -11.24 6.96 64.42
CA LYS A 257 -10.42 6.54 65.57
C LYS A 257 -9.70 7.72 66.23
N PHE A 258 -9.23 8.70 65.45
CA PHE A 258 -8.62 9.94 65.97
C PHE A 258 -9.66 10.79 66.72
N GLU A 259 -10.87 10.95 66.20
CA GLU A 259 -11.96 11.68 66.83
C GLU A 259 -12.40 11.02 68.11
N GLN A 260 -12.27 9.68 68.20
CA GLN A 260 -12.53 8.89 69.45
C GLN A 260 -11.32 8.87 70.42
N GLY A 261 -10.17 9.45 70.02
CA GLY A 261 -8.97 9.49 70.87
C GLY A 261 -8.15 8.19 70.84
N THR A 262 -8.41 7.24 69.94
CA THR A 262 -7.76 5.92 69.85
C THR A 262 -6.66 5.87 68.73
N SER A 263 -6.54 6.90 67.88
CA SER A 263 -5.46 7.02 66.92
C SER A 263 -4.68 8.33 67.08
N SER A 264 -3.44 8.36 66.62
CA SER A 264 -2.58 9.53 66.72
C SER A 264 -2.85 10.56 65.61
N ARG A 265 -2.52 11.82 65.90
CA ARG A 265 -2.54 12.86 64.84
C ARG A 265 -1.56 12.56 63.71
N PHE A 266 -0.47 11.84 63.99
CA PHE A 266 0.52 11.42 63.00
C PHE A 266 -0.12 10.43 62.01
N ASP A 267 -0.83 9.39 62.50
CA ASP A 267 -1.51 8.40 61.69
C ASP A 267 -2.56 9.04 60.77
N LEU A 268 -3.33 10.01 61.28
CA LEU A 268 -4.31 10.78 60.54
C LEU A 268 -3.65 11.56 59.39
N LEU A 269 -2.51 12.21 59.66
CA LEU A 269 -1.80 12.96 58.62
C LEU A 269 -1.15 12.04 57.61
N GLN A 270 -0.60 10.92 58.02
CA GLN A 270 0.05 9.93 57.17
C GLN A 270 -0.98 9.28 56.20
N SER A 271 -2.12 8.83 56.69
CA SER A 271 -3.18 8.28 55.84
C SER A 271 -3.76 9.33 54.86
N LYS A 272 -3.90 10.59 55.30
CA LYS A 272 -4.30 11.69 54.39
C LYS A 272 -3.30 11.94 53.26
N VAL A 273 -2.00 11.94 53.56
CA VAL A 273 -0.95 12.08 52.56
C VAL A 273 -1.01 10.92 51.58
N LYS A 274 -1.23 9.68 52.03
CA LYS A 274 -1.34 8.50 51.18
C LYS A 274 -2.46 8.65 50.15
N VAL A 275 -3.69 9.07 50.56
CA VAL A 275 -4.78 9.37 49.60
C VAL A 275 -4.37 10.36 48.54
N SER A 276 -3.65 11.43 48.98
CA SER A 276 -3.21 12.48 48.04
C SER A 276 -2.14 12.00 47.06
N LEU A 277 -1.29 11.03 47.43
CA LEU A 277 -0.25 10.45 46.57
C LEU A 277 -0.80 9.50 45.50
N VAL A 278 -1.96 8.92 45.71
CA VAL A 278 -2.58 8.00 44.72
C VAL A 278 -3.36 8.75 43.64
N ILE A 279 -3.88 9.96 43.92
CA ILE A 279 -4.66 10.75 42.93
C ILE A 279 -3.91 10.94 41.58
N PRO A 280 -2.63 11.33 41.55
CA PRO A 280 -1.89 11.48 40.32
C PRO A 280 -1.84 10.19 39.48
N GLU A 281 -1.76 9.01 40.10
CA GLU A 281 -1.70 7.72 39.38
C GLU A 281 -3.03 7.43 38.67
N VAL A 282 -4.17 7.69 39.32
CA VAL A 282 -5.51 7.58 38.72
C VAL A 282 -5.62 8.53 37.51
N VAL A 283 -5.14 9.76 37.65
CA VAL A 283 -5.18 10.75 36.54
C VAL A 283 -4.30 10.32 35.38
N LYS A 284 -3.08 9.81 35.65
CA LYS A 284 -2.17 9.29 34.62
C LYS A 284 -2.80 8.11 33.87
N ALA A 285 -3.38 7.15 34.58
CA ALA A 285 -4.04 5.99 33.97
C ALA A 285 -5.19 6.43 33.05
N LYS A 286 -6.05 7.36 33.50
CA LYS A 286 -7.12 7.94 32.66
C LYS A 286 -6.59 8.64 31.42
N ASN A 287 -5.50 9.38 31.52
CA ASN A 287 -4.87 10.05 30.39
C ASN A 287 -4.26 9.04 29.40
N SER A 288 -3.65 7.96 29.89
CA SER A 288 -3.11 6.87 29.07
C SER A 288 -4.20 6.24 28.19
N ILE A 289 -5.37 5.93 28.76
CA ILE A 289 -6.53 5.42 28.01
C ILE A 289 -6.91 6.37 26.88
N GLN A 290 -7.00 7.68 27.15
CA GLN A 290 -7.38 8.65 26.11
C GLN A 290 -6.33 8.73 25.00
N LEU A 291 -5.04 8.66 25.34
CA LEU A 291 -3.96 8.69 24.37
C LEU A 291 -3.99 7.45 23.46
N ILE A 292 -4.11 6.23 24.05
CA ILE A 292 -4.15 4.98 23.28
C ILE A 292 -5.40 4.94 22.39
N LYS A 293 -6.56 5.43 22.86
CA LYS A 293 -7.78 5.59 22.04
C LYS A 293 -7.53 6.52 20.84
N ALA A 294 -6.81 7.61 21.04
CA ALA A 294 -6.46 8.54 19.98
C ALA A 294 -5.51 7.91 18.94
N GLU A 295 -4.50 7.13 19.38
CA GLU A 295 -3.60 6.39 18.51
C GLU A 295 -4.33 5.30 17.73
N LEU A 296 -5.23 4.56 18.38
CA LEU A 296 -6.07 3.55 17.73
C LEU A 296 -6.97 4.17 16.66
N ASN A 297 -7.62 5.30 16.95
CA ASN A 297 -8.41 6.03 15.96
C ASN A 297 -7.56 6.51 14.76
N LYS A 298 -6.32 6.96 15.00
CA LYS A 298 -5.36 7.31 13.95
C LYS A 298 -5.04 6.10 13.06
N LEU A 299 -4.77 4.93 13.66
CA LEU A 299 -4.51 3.69 12.93
C LEU A 299 -5.70 3.29 12.04
N LEU A 300 -6.92 3.43 12.58
CA LEU A 300 -8.18 3.16 11.87
C LEU A 300 -8.56 4.23 10.83
N ASN A 301 -7.78 5.31 10.71
CA ASN A 301 -8.07 6.48 9.90
C ASN A 301 -9.43 7.13 10.23
N ARG A 302 -9.76 7.21 11.54
CA ARG A 302 -10.94 7.88 12.09
C ARG A 302 -10.56 9.21 12.74
N SER A 303 -11.56 10.03 13.06
CA SER A 303 -11.32 11.22 13.90
C SER A 303 -10.76 10.81 15.27
N VAL A 304 -9.77 11.54 15.78
CA VAL A 304 -9.04 11.25 17.03
C VAL A 304 -10.00 11.16 18.24
N ASN A 305 -11.12 11.88 18.19
CA ASN A 305 -12.11 11.95 19.27
C ASN A 305 -13.27 10.96 19.08
N THR A 306 -13.22 10.06 18.10
CA THR A 306 -14.27 9.06 17.90
C THR A 306 -14.31 8.13 19.11
N PRO A 307 -15.48 7.89 19.73
CA PRO A 307 -15.58 6.93 20.82
C PRO A 307 -15.18 5.53 20.37
N VAL A 308 -14.26 4.90 21.10
CA VAL A 308 -13.81 3.54 20.86
C VAL A 308 -13.65 2.80 22.17
N ASN A 309 -14.15 1.56 22.22
CA ASN A 309 -13.98 0.62 23.31
C ASN A 309 -13.57 -0.74 22.75
N VAL A 310 -13.00 -1.59 23.59
CA VAL A 310 -12.59 -2.96 23.26
C VAL A 310 -13.42 -3.95 24.06
N ARG A 311 -13.73 -5.12 23.47
CA ARG A 311 -14.70 -6.08 24.04
C ARG A 311 -14.07 -7.22 24.82
N GLU A 312 -12.85 -7.59 24.46
CA GLU A 312 -12.21 -8.79 24.98
C GLU A 312 -11.53 -8.49 26.32
N LYS A 313 -11.39 -9.51 27.14
CA LYS A 313 -10.54 -9.48 28.35
C LYS A 313 -9.18 -10.06 28.00
N MET A 314 -8.16 -9.64 28.73
CA MET A 314 -6.84 -10.26 28.63
C MET A 314 -6.94 -11.71 29.11
N GLU A 315 -6.57 -12.64 28.22
CA GLU A 315 -6.46 -14.05 28.53
C GLU A 315 -5.02 -14.50 28.27
N TYR A 316 -4.42 -15.12 29.26
CA TYR A 316 -3.09 -15.68 29.16
C TYR A 316 -3.17 -17.09 28.58
N ALA A 317 -2.48 -17.34 27.48
CA ALA A 317 -2.31 -18.65 26.88
C ALA A 317 -0.83 -19.05 26.86
N LEU A 318 -0.52 -20.21 27.42
CA LEU A 318 0.83 -20.77 27.30
C LEU A 318 1.13 -21.14 25.86
N ILE A 319 2.22 -20.59 25.32
CA ILE A 319 2.72 -20.90 23.99
C ILE A 319 3.93 -21.83 24.15
N GLU A 320 3.92 -22.97 23.45
CA GLU A 320 5.11 -23.85 23.37
C GLU A 320 6.18 -23.16 22.49
N ILE A 321 7.33 -22.87 23.11
CA ILE A 321 8.43 -22.17 22.43
C ILE A 321 9.28 -23.18 21.66
N LYS A 322 9.27 -23.05 20.32
CA LYS A 322 10.04 -23.87 19.39
C LYS A 322 10.93 -22.99 18.52
N GLU A 323 12.04 -22.54 19.06
CA GLU A 323 12.95 -21.59 18.43
C GLU A 323 13.34 -21.98 16.99
N ASP A 324 13.69 -23.27 16.75
CA ASP A 324 14.10 -23.76 15.43
C ASP A 324 12.97 -23.70 14.38
N GLU A 325 11.71 -23.91 14.80
CA GLU A 325 10.55 -23.83 13.90
C GLU A 325 10.27 -22.35 13.56
N PHE A 326 10.27 -21.47 14.55
CA PHE A 326 10.07 -20.02 14.37
C PHE A 326 11.17 -19.43 13.48
N LEU A 327 12.42 -19.84 13.65
CA LEU A 327 13.53 -19.37 12.83
C LEU A 327 13.38 -19.79 11.37
N LYS A 328 13.02 -21.06 11.10
CA LYS A 328 12.74 -21.54 9.74
C LYS A 328 11.59 -20.80 9.09
N GLU A 329 10.51 -20.59 9.84
CA GLU A 329 9.35 -19.85 9.33
C GLU A 329 9.69 -18.38 9.02
N ALA A 330 10.47 -17.74 9.89
CA ALA A 330 10.91 -16.36 9.68
C ALA A 330 11.76 -16.23 8.41
N TYR A 331 12.72 -17.13 8.16
CA TYR A 331 13.53 -17.08 6.95
C TYR A 331 12.72 -17.29 5.66
N LEU A 332 11.65 -18.07 5.70
CA LEU A 332 10.82 -18.34 4.54
C LEU A 332 9.79 -17.25 4.29
N ASN A 333 9.23 -16.68 5.34
CA ASN A 333 8.02 -15.86 5.26
C ASN A 333 8.23 -14.38 5.55
N LYS A 334 9.35 -13.97 6.21
CA LYS A 334 9.57 -12.56 6.57
C LYS A 334 9.77 -11.71 5.30
N PRO A 335 8.93 -10.67 5.08
CA PRO A 335 9.00 -9.86 3.85
C PRO A 335 10.35 -9.16 3.68
N GLU A 336 11.00 -8.75 4.76
CA GLU A 336 12.30 -8.07 4.72
C GLU A 336 13.38 -8.95 4.10
N MET A 337 13.33 -10.27 4.33
CA MET A 337 14.25 -11.22 3.70
C MET A 337 14.01 -11.29 2.19
N ASN A 338 12.76 -11.36 1.77
CA ASN A 338 12.39 -11.33 0.36
C ASN A 338 12.79 -10.02 -0.32
N LEU A 339 12.64 -8.88 0.37
CA LEU A 339 13.09 -7.57 -0.12
C LEU A 339 14.62 -7.54 -0.33
N LYS A 340 15.42 -8.14 0.56
CA LYS A 340 16.87 -8.26 0.36
C LYS A 340 17.23 -9.16 -0.81
N ILE A 341 16.53 -10.28 -0.99
CA ILE A 341 16.70 -11.20 -2.14
C ILE A 341 16.40 -10.45 -3.45
N LEU A 342 15.28 -9.72 -3.52
CA LEU A 342 14.92 -8.91 -4.67
C LEU A 342 15.91 -7.76 -4.91
N GLY A 343 16.47 -7.16 -3.85
CA GLY A 343 17.52 -6.15 -3.93
C GLY A 343 18.82 -6.69 -4.54
N VAL A 344 19.19 -7.93 -4.24
CA VAL A 344 20.31 -8.63 -4.89
C VAL A 344 20.01 -8.84 -6.39
N ASP A 345 18.81 -9.27 -6.73
CA ASP A 345 18.40 -9.42 -8.14
C ASP A 345 18.40 -8.10 -8.90
N LEU A 346 17.94 -7.03 -8.28
CA LEU A 346 17.96 -5.66 -8.84
C LEU A 346 19.40 -5.23 -9.16
N SER A 347 20.33 -5.42 -8.22
CA SER A 347 21.75 -5.08 -8.39
C SER A 347 22.45 -5.96 -9.46
N LYS A 348 22.04 -7.22 -9.62
CA LYS A 348 22.50 -8.10 -10.70
C LYS A 348 22.12 -7.56 -12.08
N TRP A 349 20.89 -7.06 -12.26
CA TRP A 349 20.47 -6.42 -13.50
C TRP A 349 21.19 -5.11 -13.74
N ALA A 350 21.53 -4.34 -12.67
CA ALA A 350 22.34 -3.14 -12.78
C ALA A 350 23.75 -3.42 -13.36
N ILE A 351 24.35 -4.56 -13.05
CA ILE A 351 25.60 -5.00 -13.69
C ILE A 351 25.41 -5.20 -15.19
N ASN A 352 24.28 -5.77 -15.61
CA ASN A 352 24.01 -6.00 -17.05
C ASN A 352 23.78 -4.67 -17.79
N ILE A 353 23.14 -3.68 -17.15
CA ILE A 353 23.00 -2.32 -17.68
C ILE A 353 24.39 -1.67 -17.84
N ALA A 354 25.23 -1.76 -16.83
CA ALA A 354 26.59 -1.21 -16.91
C ALA A 354 27.44 -1.86 -17.99
N LYS A 355 27.30 -3.19 -18.20
CA LYS A 355 28.00 -3.92 -19.26
C LYS A 355 27.55 -3.56 -20.67
N ALA A 356 26.36 -2.98 -20.83
CA ALA A 356 25.87 -2.52 -22.14
C ALA A 356 26.79 -1.49 -22.78
N GLY A 357 27.49 -0.66 -21.97
CA GLY A 357 28.46 0.32 -22.45
C GLY A 357 29.68 -0.25 -23.21
N TYR A 358 29.90 -1.57 -23.17
CA TYR A 358 30.93 -2.25 -23.98
C TYR A 358 30.39 -2.82 -25.30
N ARG A 359 29.08 -2.77 -25.51
CA ARG A 359 28.43 -3.47 -26.63
C ARG A 359 27.96 -2.50 -27.67
N PRO A 360 27.75 -2.97 -28.92
CA PRO A 360 27.20 -2.13 -29.98
C PRO A 360 25.85 -1.51 -29.64
N GLU A 361 25.58 -0.34 -30.19
CA GLU A 361 24.25 0.25 -30.28
C GLU A 361 23.80 0.26 -31.71
N ILE A 362 22.56 -0.10 -31.96
CA ILE A 362 21.93 -0.10 -33.30
C ILE A 362 20.65 0.71 -33.19
N ASN A 363 20.65 1.85 -33.90
CA ASN A 363 19.52 2.76 -33.94
C ASN A 363 18.99 2.86 -35.35
N LEU A 364 17.67 2.80 -35.51
CA LEU A 364 16.94 3.09 -36.72
C LEU A 364 16.43 4.52 -36.64
N GLN A 365 16.62 5.27 -37.72
CA GLN A 365 16.10 6.62 -37.85
C GLN A 365 15.45 6.79 -39.22
N ALA A 366 14.30 7.45 -39.25
CA ALA A 366 13.63 7.87 -40.48
C ALA A 366 13.04 9.26 -40.27
N ASP A 367 13.40 10.18 -41.20
CA ASP A 367 12.95 11.55 -41.17
C ASP A 367 12.14 11.86 -42.41
N TYR A 368 11.08 12.60 -42.25
CA TYR A 368 10.28 13.14 -43.31
C TYR A 368 10.10 14.65 -43.09
N ASN A 369 10.81 15.48 -43.85
CA ASN A 369 10.95 16.89 -43.56
C ASN A 369 10.62 17.73 -44.79
N TYR A 370 10.11 18.94 -44.55
CA TYR A 370 10.09 20.07 -45.46
C TYR A 370 11.09 21.11 -44.97
N ARG A 371 11.94 21.64 -45.88
CA ARG A 371 12.94 22.65 -45.55
C ARG A 371 12.91 23.75 -46.60
N SER A 372 12.66 24.99 -46.18
CA SER A 372 12.52 26.16 -47.09
C SER A 372 13.06 27.44 -46.47
N ASP A 373 13.49 28.37 -47.27
CA ASP A 373 13.85 29.74 -46.90
C ASP A 373 12.62 30.60 -46.58
N ASN A 374 11.43 30.18 -46.99
CA ASN A 374 10.18 30.91 -46.80
C ASN A 374 9.13 30.07 -46.08
N LEU A 375 8.73 30.52 -44.90
CA LEU A 375 7.74 29.83 -44.06
C LEU A 375 6.36 29.68 -44.76
N ALA A 376 5.96 30.67 -45.61
CA ALA A 376 4.68 30.61 -46.29
C ALA A 376 4.58 29.48 -47.31
N ASN A 377 5.72 28.99 -47.83
CA ASN A 377 5.79 27.94 -48.85
C ASN A 377 6.39 26.64 -48.31
N ILE A 378 6.51 26.48 -47.01
CA ILE A 378 7.27 25.36 -46.43
C ILE A 378 6.68 24.00 -46.81
N ILE A 379 5.37 23.86 -46.94
CA ILE A 379 4.68 22.59 -47.27
C ILE A 379 4.57 22.44 -48.83
N ASN A 380 5.57 22.84 -49.57
CA ASN A 380 5.59 22.62 -51.03
C ASN A 380 6.38 21.33 -51.33
N GLU A 381 5.86 20.49 -52.24
CA GLU A 381 6.50 19.25 -52.70
C GLU A 381 7.95 19.42 -53.15
N LYS A 382 8.32 20.61 -53.69
CA LYS A 382 9.68 20.96 -54.11
C LYS A 382 10.69 20.96 -52.96
N TYR A 383 10.23 21.16 -51.70
CA TYR A 383 11.05 21.27 -50.50
C TYR A 383 10.99 20.02 -49.60
N LYS A 384 10.34 18.97 -50.11
CA LYS A 384 10.19 17.69 -49.45
C LYS A 384 11.50 16.91 -49.46
N ASN A 385 11.86 16.39 -48.30
CA ASN A 385 13.00 15.50 -48.16
C ASN A 385 12.66 14.36 -47.20
N TRP A 386 13.10 13.16 -47.50
CA TRP A 386 13.04 12.06 -46.57
C TRP A 386 14.36 11.30 -46.55
N ASN A 387 14.70 10.77 -45.39
CA ASN A 387 15.82 9.85 -45.27
C ASN A 387 15.42 8.72 -44.32
N ALA A 388 16.02 7.57 -44.50
CA ALA A 388 15.92 6.46 -43.55
C ALA A 388 17.29 5.78 -43.49
N GLY A 389 17.70 5.43 -42.30
CA GLY A 389 19.02 4.85 -42.10
C GLY A 389 19.11 4.01 -40.82
N ILE A 390 20.14 3.19 -40.81
CA ILE A 390 20.53 2.41 -39.62
C ILE A 390 21.91 2.93 -39.20
N ALA A 391 22.02 3.37 -37.95
CA ALA A 391 23.28 3.77 -37.33
C ALA A 391 23.76 2.66 -36.40
N VAL A 392 25.01 2.22 -36.58
CA VAL A 392 25.69 1.26 -35.70
C VAL A 392 26.85 1.99 -35.04
N SER A 393 26.88 2.05 -33.72
CA SER A 393 27.96 2.63 -32.92
C SER A 393 28.57 1.56 -32.02
N ILE A 394 29.89 1.43 -32.05
CA ILE A 394 30.64 0.50 -31.20
C ILE A 394 31.69 1.30 -30.44
N PRO A 395 31.62 1.41 -29.11
CA PRO A 395 32.64 2.11 -28.35
C PRO A 395 33.95 1.29 -28.33
N ILE A 396 35.01 1.82 -28.91
CA ILE A 396 36.34 1.18 -28.92
C ILE A 396 37.11 1.57 -27.65
N PHE A 397 37.05 2.83 -27.27
CA PHE A 397 37.66 3.36 -26.05
C PHE A 397 36.86 4.54 -25.51
N ASP A 398 36.49 4.47 -24.25
CA ASP A 398 35.65 5.46 -23.55
C ASP A 398 36.33 6.08 -22.33
N GLY A 399 37.68 6.06 -22.28
CA GLY A 399 38.45 6.57 -21.12
C GLY A 399 38.22 5.78 -19.83
N PHE A 400 37.94 4.48 -19.93
CA PHE A 400 37.65 3.56 -18.80
C PHE A 400 36.28 3.81 -18.12
N SER A 401 35.40 4.64 -18.65
CA SER A 401 34.08 4.96 -18.09
C SER A 401 33.23 3.70 -17.89
N SER A 402 33.12 2.85 -18.91
CA SER A 402 32.36 1.59 -18.82
C SER A 402 32.96 0.62 -17.81
N LYS A 403 34.29 0.56 -17.71
CA LYS A 403 34.97 -0.24 -16.67
C LYS A 403 34.60 0.23 -15.28
N ALA A 404 34.71 1.53 -15.01
CA ALA A 404 34.36 2.10 -13.71
C ALA A 404 32.89 1.86 -13.35
N LYS A 405 31.96 2.00 -14.30
CA LYS A 405 30.53 1.70 -14.09
C LYS A 405 30.29 0.23 -13.74
N VAL A 406 30.95 -0.70 -14.42
CA VAL A 406 30.83 -2.14 -14.14
C VAL A 406 31.44 -2.48 -12.77
N ASP A 407 32.59 -1.93 -12.44
CA ASP A 407 33.24 -2.18 -11.15
C ASP A 407 32.40 -1.60 -9.99
N ALA A 408 31.84 -0.42 -10.15
CA ALA A 408 30.87 0.15 -9.20
C ALA A 408 29.61 -0.70 -9.04
N ALA A 409 29.04 -1.20 -10.16
CA ALA A 409 27.87 -2.07 -10.11
C ALA A 409 28.15 -3.41 -9.43
N LYS A 410 29.34 -4.00 -9.64
CA LYS A 410 29.79 -5.22 -8.94
C LYS A 410 29.96 -4.98 -7.44
N ALA A 411 30.53 -3.84 -7.04
CA ALA A 411 30.66 -3.47 -5.64
C ALA A 411 29.30 -3.33 -4.95
N ARG A 412 28.31 -2.70 -5.62
CA ARG A 412 26.93 -2.61 -5.12
C ARG A 412 26.26 -3.99 -5.03
N TYR A 413 26.50 -4.88 -5.97
CA TYR A 413 26.01 -6.26 -5.90
C TYR A 413 26.62 -7.01 -4.71
N ALA A 414 27.91 -6.87 -4.45
CA ALA A 414 28.56 -7.44 -3.26
C ALA A 414 27.95 -6.86 -1.97
N GLN A 415 27.76 -5.55 -1.91
CA GLN A 415 27.10 -4.86 -0.80
C GLN A 415 25.69 -5.41 -0.55
N ALA A 416 24.90 -5.64 -1.61
CA ALA A 416 23.54 -6.19 -1.47
C ALA A 416 23.55 -7.61 -0.91
N ASN A 417 24.54 -8.45 -1.28
CA ASN A 417 24.70 -9.80 -0.71
C ASN A 417 25.07 -9.74 0.78
N LEU A 418 26.04 -8.90 1.15
CA LEU A 418 26.41 -8.71 2.56
C LEU A 418 25.22 -8.20 3.39
N ALA A 419 24.42 -7.27 2.86
CA ALA A 419 23.22 -6.78 3.54
C ALA A 419 22.12 -7.85 3.67
N LYS A 420 22.09 -8.85 2.78
CA LYS A 420 21.20 -10.01 2.91
C LYS A 420 21.70 -10.95 4.01
N GLU A 421 23.01 -11.23 4.05
CA GLU A 421 23.64 -12.06 5.09
C GLU A 421 23.49 -11.44 6.48
N ASP A 422 23.74 -10.15 6.59
CA ASP A 422 23.56 -9.37 7.83
C ASP A 422 22.11 -9.46 8.36
N LEU A 423 21.11 -9.29 7.48
CA LEU A 423 19.71 -9.46 7.88
C LEU A 423 19.39 -10.88 8.33
N HIS A 424 20.00 -11.91 7.70
CA HIS A 424 19.83 -13.31 8.12
C HIS A 424 20.28 -13.48 9.57
N ASP A 425 21.43 -12.93 9.94
CA ASP A 425 21.96 -13.02 11.29
C ASP A 425 21.13 -12.18 12.30
N HIS A 426 20.64 -11.00 11.87
CA HIS A 426 19.72 -10.20 12.69
C HIS A 426 18.42 -10.92 12.98
N ILE A 427 17.83 -11.61 12.00
CA ILE A 427 16.59 -12.39 12.21
C ILE A 427 16.81 -13.48 13.27
N ALA A 428 17.99 -14.14 13.28
CA ALA A 428 18.29 -15.13 14.30
C ALA A 428 18.34 -14.52 15.72
N VAL A 429 18.95 -13.35 15.85
CA VAL A 429 18.99 -12.62 17.12
C VAL A 429 17.59 -12.17 17.56
N ASP A 430 16.78 -11.61 16.64
CA ASP A 430 15.42 -11.15 16.93
C ASP A 430 14.54 -12.31 17.44
N ILE A 431 14.60 -13.48 16.76
CA ILE A 431 13.83 -14.66 17.18
C ILE A 431 14.30 -15.17 18.55
N ARG A 432 15.61 -15.22 18.76
CA ARG A 432 16.17 -15.60 20.07
C ARG A 432 15.70 -14.69 21.18
N GLN A 433 15.75 -13.37 20.96
CA GLN A 433 15.28 -12.38 21.91
C GLN A 433 13.79 -12.59 22.21
N ALA A 434 12.94 -12.72 21.19
CA ALA A 434 11.51 -12.94 21.38
C ALA A 434 11.19 -14.23 22.14
N CYS A 435 11.96 -15.32 21.92
CA CYS A 435 11.80 -16.54 22.68
C CYS A 435 12.17 -16.35 24.16
N LEU A 436 13.28 -15.65 24.44
CA LEU A 436 13.70 -15.35 25.82
C LEU A 436 12.69 -14.46 26.53
N ASP A 437 12.15 -13.43 25.85
CA ASP A 437 11.14 -12.54 26.41
C ASP A 437 9.86 -13.31 26.77
N LEU A 438 9.44 -14.28 25.95
CA LEU A 438 8.29 -15.16 26.23
C LEU A 438 8.56 -16.10 27.42
N GLU A 439 9.76 -16.69 27.54
CA GLU A 439 10.14 -17.54 28.67
C GLU A 439 10.17 -16.75 29.98
N GLU A 440 10.73 -15.52 29.93
CA GLU A 440 10.78 -14.60 31.04
C GLU A 440 9.37 -14.23 31.51
N ALA A 441 8.51 -13.76 30.57
CA ALA A 441 7.13 -13.39 30.88
C ALA A 441 6.36 -14.56 31.50
N ALA A 442 6.46 -15.78 30.95
CA ALA A 442 5.80 -16.97 31.48
C ALA A 442 6.27 -17.29 32.92
N THR A 443 7.56 -17.13 33.20
CA THR A 443 8.15 -17.38 34.52
C THR A 443 7.65 -16.36 35.54
N ILE A 444 7.65 -15.07 35.16
CA ILE A 444 7.20 -13.98 36.06
C ILE A 444 5.70 -14.10 36.33
N ILE A 445 4.86 -14.37 35.32
CA ILE A 445 3.40 -14.55 35.53
C ILE A 445 3.12 -15.63 36.55
N ASN A 446 3.80 -16.78 36.51
CA ASN A 446 3.60 -17.85 37.46
C ASN A 446 4.04 -17.42 38.86
N ALA A 447 5.17 -16.74 39.00
CA ALA A 447 5.65 -16.24 40.30
C ALA A 447 4.73 -15.18 40.92
N VAL A 448 4.22 -14.26 40.09
CA VAL A 448 3.37 -13.16 40.53
C VAL A 448 1.98 -13.62 40.94
N LYS A 449 1.43 -14.65 40.26
CA LYS A 449 0.12 -15.23 40.65
C LYS A 449 0.10 -15.74 42.08
N ASP A 450 1.13 -16.44 42.52
CA ASP A 450 1.25 -16.95 43.87
C ASP A 450 1.40 -15.78 44.87
N ASN A 451 2.20 -14.77 44.53
CA ASN A 451 2.46 -13.61 45.37
C ASN A 451 1.22 -12.72 45.60
N ILE A 452 0.26 -12.67 44.68
CA ILE A 452 -0.98 -11.87 44.81
C ILE A 452 -1.83 -12.39 45.99
N GLU A 453 -2.02 -13.71 46.11
CA GLU A 453 -2.81 -14.28 47.18
C GLU A 453 -2.15 -14.05 48.53
N GLU A 454 -0.80 -14.16 48.60
CA GLU A 454 -0.04 -13.87 49.82
C GLU A 454 -0.13 -12.40 50.21
N ALA A 455 -0.03 -11.46 49.24
CA ALA A 455 -0.14 -10.03 49.51
C ALA A 455 -1.54 -9.62 49.96
N ARG A 456 -2.59 -10.24 49.40
CA ARG A 456 -3.97 -10.02 49.86
C ARG A 456 -4.17 -10.47 51.31
N GLU A 457 -3.66 -11.64 51.67
CA GLU A 457 -3.76 -12.15 53.02
C GLU A 457 -2.92 -11.31 53.99
N ALA A 458 -1.72 -10.84 53.59
CA ALA A 458 -0.93 -9.92 54.38
C ALA A 458 -1.66 -8.60 54.67
N LEU A 459 -2.33 -8.03 53.67
CA LEU A 459 -3.15 -6.82 53.84
C LEU A 459 -4.29 -7.08 54.83
N ARG A 460 -5.03 -8.17 54.65
CA ARG A 460 -6.14 -8.57 55.56
C ARG A 460 -5.67 -8.74 57.00
N ILE A 461 -4.52 -9.38 57.23
CA ILE A 461 -3.93 -9.55 58.54
C ILE A 461 -3.52 -8.20 59.13
N SER A 462 -2.90 -7.32 58.35
CA SER A 462 -2.49 -5.99 58.80
C SER A 462 -3.67 -5.12 59.20
N GLU A 463 -4.78 -5.14 58.45
CA GLU A 463 -6.03 -4.44 58.77
C GLU A 463 -6.64 -4.94 60.09
N ILE A 464 -6.78 -6.27 60.25
CA ILE A 464 -7.29 -6.86 61.48
C ILE A 464 -6.39 -6.52 62.69
N SER A 465 -5.08 -6.57 62.54
CA SER A 465 -4.12 -6.26 63.58
C SER A 465 -4.20 -4.79 64.00
N TYR A 466 -4.35 -3.88 63.05
CA TYR A 466 -4.55 -2.47 63.29
C TYR A 466 -5.85 -2.19 64.01
N ASP A 467 -6.96 -2.82 63.63
CA ASP A 467 -8.28 -2.70 64.27
C ASP A 467 -8.29 -3.18 65.70
N ASN A 468 -7.52 -4.22 65.97
CA ASN A 468 -7.38 -4.75 67.39
C ASN A 468 -6.28 -4.03 68.19
N GLY A 469 -5.61 -3.03 67.64
CA GLY A 469 -4.60 -2.22 68.36
C GLY A 469 -3.26 -2.93 68.60
N VAL A 470 -2.99 -4.05 67.83
CA VAL A 470 -1.73 -4.81 67.90
C VAL A 470 -0.80 -4.54 66.71
N GLY A 471 -1.34 -3.97 65.64
CA GLY A 471 -0.62 -3.54 64.45
C GLY A 471 -0.51 -2.00 64.34
N THR A 472 0.32 -1.50 63.47
CA THR A 472 0.51 -0.06 63.20
C THR A 472 -0.23 0.38 61.94
N ASN A 473 -0.58 1.68 61.85
CA ASN A 473 -1.09 2.28 60.63
C ASN A 473 -0.12 2.09 59.45
N LEU A 474 1.19 2.10 59.70
CA LEU A 474 2.21 1.90 58.69
C LEU A 474 2.14 0.49 58.07
N ASP A 475 1.91 -0.55 58.88
CA ASP A 475 1.80 -1.93 58.38
C ASP A 475 0.66 -2.09 57.36
N VAL A 476 -0.49 -1.43 57.61
CA VAL A 476 -1.61 -1.42 56.66
C VAL A 476 -1.24 -0.68 55.34
N LEU A 477 -0.63 0.50 55.46
CA LEU A 477 -0.23 1.30 54.30
C LEU A 477 0.81 0.58 53.45
N ASP A 478 1.79 -0.09 54.08
CA ASP A 478 2.83 -0.86 53.37
C ASP A 478 2.25 -2.09 52.69
N ALA A 479 1.32 -2.80 53.34
CA ALA A 479 0.64 -3.94 52.73
C ALA A 479 -0.24 -3.53 51.52
N GLN A 480 -0.93 -2.38 51.60
CA GLN A 480 -1.68 -1.82 50.46
C GLN A 480 -0.78 -1.47 49.28
N VAL A 481 0.39 -0.88 49.55
CA VAL A 481 1.37 -0.57 48.48
C VAL A 481 1.88 -1.84 47.83
N SER A 482 2.27 -2.83 48.65
CA SER A 482 2.81 -4.11 48.14
C SER A 482 1.80 -4.84 47.27
N LEU A 483 0.54 -4.93 47.69
CA LEU A 483 -0.51 -5.55 46.89
C LEU A 483 -0.74 -4.80 45.59
N GLY A 484 -0.83 -3.46 45.61
CA GLY A 484 -1.00 -2.64 44.40
C GLY A 484 0.15 -2.79 43.41
N GLN A 485 1.39 -2.90 43.88
CA GLN A 485 2.56 -3.09 43.06
C GLN A 485 2.59 -4.49 42.40
N ILE A 486 2.33 -5.55 43.14
CA ILE A 486 2.26 -6.91 42.62
C ILE A 486 1.13 -7.07 41.58
N GLN A 487 -0.03 -6.43 41.82
CA GLN A 487 -1.11 -6.42 40.81
C GLN A 487 -0.71 -5.70 39.53
N GLN A 488 -0.04 -4.55 39.64
CA GLN A 488 0.43 -3.79 38.49
C GLN A 488 1.50 -4.56 37.70
N ASP A 489 2.41 -5.26 38.40
CA ASP A 489 3.45 -6.07 37.76
C ASP A 489 2.85 -7.25 36.97
N LEU A 490 1.73 -7.85 37.42
CA LEU A 490 1.04 -8.90 36.66
C LEU A 490 0.40 -8.41 35.38
N ASP A 491 -0.17 -7.21 35.40
CA ASP A 491 -0.89 -6.66 34.23
C ASP A 491 0.06 -6.13 33.12
N ILE A 492 1.29 -5.79 33.48
CA ILE A 492 2.32 -5.32 32.52
C ILE A 492 2.94 -6.48 31.70
N LEU A 493 2.88 -7.71 32.20
CA LEU A 493 3.46 -8.91 31.60
C LEU A 493 2.50 -9.62 30.65
#